data_1e50f88117d0ae0d480d46e0f557eeeb
#
_entry.id   1e50f88117d0ae0d480d46e0f557eeeb
#
_cell.length_a   1.000
_cell.length_b   1.000
_cell.length_c   1.000
_cell.angle_alpha   90.00
_cell.angle_beta   90.00
_cell.angle_gamma   90.00
#
_symmetry.space_group_name_H-M   'P 1'
#
loop_
_entity.id
_entity.type
_entity.pdbx_description
1 polymer ?
#
loop_
_entity_poly.entity_id
_entity_poly.type
_entity_poly.pdbx_seq_one_letter_code
_entity_poly.pdbx_strand_id
1 'polypeptide(L)'
;KENERERERYFHYTFYLMFRLMSTYLVLTEKQQSEGRADCIIETPEHVYIFEFKLDGTAAEALAQIEACGYARPYAADKRHLHKVGASFSSQTGTIEEWLVED
;
A
#
# COMPACT_ATOMS: atom_id res chain seq x y z
N LYS A 1 -26.21 2.59 -1.13
CA LYS A 1 -25.66 1.59 -0.24
C LYS A 1 -24.78 0.63 -1.00
N GLU A 2 -23.54 0.58 -0.63
CA GLU A 2 -22.60 -0.30 -1.23
C GLU A 2 -22.92 -1.74 -0.84
N ASN A 3 -23.01 -2.64 -1.80
CA ASN A 3 -23.35 -4.02 -1.47
C ASN A 3 -22.08 -4.83 -1.19
N GLU A 4 -22.29 -6.01 -0.60
CA GLU A 4 -21.19 -6.86 -0.20
C GLU A 4 -20.34 -7.33 -1.37
N ARG A 5 -20.94 -7.53 -2.54
CA ARG A 5 -20.21 -7.96 -3.71
C ARG A 5 -19.20 -6.93 -4.18
N GLU A 6 -19.59 -5.67 -4.11
CA GLU A 6 -18.68 -4.59 -4.51
C GLU A 6 -17.52 -4.48 -3.53
N ARG A 7 -17.80 -4.65 -2.23
CA ARG A 7 -16.77 -4.62 -1.22
C ARG A 7 -15.80 -5.78 -1.39
N GLU A 8 -16.32 -6.98 -1.64
CA GLU A 8 -15.48 -8.14 -1.87
C GLU A 8 -14.60 -7.94 -3.09
N ARG A 9 -15.17 -7.41 -4.16
CA ARG A 9 -14.42 -7.15 -5.38
C ARG A 9 -13.29 -6.17 -5.11
N TYR A 10 -13.58 -5.16 -4.33
CA TYR A 10 -12.59 -4.15 -3.99
C TYR A 10 -11.45 -4.78 -3.19
N PHE A 11 -11.79 -5.60 -2.21
CA PHE A 11 -10.81 -6.29 -1.40
C PHE A 11 -9.93 -7.21 -2.25
N HIS A 12 -10.57 -7.98 -3.12
CA HIS A 12 -9.82 -8.90 -3.98
C HIS A 12 -8.88 -8.15 -4.90
N TYR A 13 -9.33 -7.04 -5.44
CA TYR A 13 -8.51 -6.25 -6.34
C TYR A 13 -7.30 -5.67 -5.61
N THR A 14 -7.54 -5.10 -4.44
CA THR A 14 -6.46 -4.53 -3.64
C THR A 14 -5.47 -5.61 -3.23
N PHE A 15 -5.98 -6.75 -2.80
CA PHE A 15 -5.13 -7.86 -2.42
C PHE A 15 -4.29 -8.34 -3.60
N TYR A 16 -4.90 -8.42 -4.77
CA TYR A 16 -4.20 -8.83 -5.98
C TYR A 16 -3.07 -7.86 -6.31
N LEU A 17 -3.35 -6.58 -6.22
CA LEU A 17 -2.33 -5.56 -6.47
C LEU A 17 -1.18 -5.70 -5.49
N MET A 18 -1.48 -5.86 -4.22
CA MET A 18 -0.43 -6.02 -3.22
C MET A 18 0.39 -7.26 -3.48
N PHE A 19 -0.27 -8.33 -3.86
CA PHE A 19 0.42 -9.58 -4.15
C PHE A 19 1.39 -9.41 -5.32
N ARG A 20 0.94 -8.72 -6.36
CA ARG A 20 1.78 -8.45 -7.52
C ARG A 20 2.96 -7.56 -7.16
N LEU A 21 2.69 -6.55 -6.36
CA LEU A 21 3.73 -5.59 -5.98
C LEU A 21 4.73 -6.18 -5.01
N MET A 22 4.32 -7.16 -4.23
CA MET A 22 5.20 -7.79 -3.27
C MET A 22 6.45 -8.37 -3.93
N SER A 23 6.28 -9.05 -5.05
CA SER A 23 7.42 -9.62 -5.76
C SER A 23 8.36 -8.52 -6.24
N THR A 24 7.78 -7.45 -6.75
CA THR A 24 8.56 -6.30 -7.23
C THR A 24 9.27 -5.62 -6.08
N TYR A 25 8.57 -5.47 -4.97
CA TYR A 25 9.11 -4.81 -3.79
C TYR A 25 10.31 -5.56 -3.23
N LEU A 26 10.24 -6.89 -3.17
CA LEU A 26 11.35 -7.67 -2.64
C LEU A 26 12.62 -7.44 -3.43
N VAL A 27 12.49 -7.21 -4.72
CA VAL A 27 13.65 -6.90 -5.55
C VAL A 27 14.13 -5.48 -5.28
N LEU A 28 13.21 -4.54 -5.12
CA LEU A 28 13.54 -3.13 -4.90
C LEU A 28 14.12 -2.85 -3.52
N THR A 29 13.67 -3.60 -2.51
CA THR A 29 14.10 -3.39 -1.14
C THR A 29 15.61 -3.50 -1.00
N GLU A 30 16.21 -4.36 -1.74
CA GLU A 30 17.65 -4.54 -1.68
C GLU A 30 18.40 -3.36 -2.25
N LYS A 31 17.74 -2.55 -3.07
CA LYS A 31 18.42 -1.47 -3.78
C LYS A 31 18.09 -0.08 -3.26
N GLN A 32 16.94 0.10 -2.62
CA GLN A 32 16.48 1.45 -2.28
C GLN A 32 15.97 1.52 -0.86
N GLN A 33 16.84 1.36 0.05
CA GLN A 33 16.42 1.28 1.43
C GLN A 33 16.11 2.57 2.11
N SER A 34 15.79 3.59 1.68
CA SER A 34 15.46 4.75 2.49
C SER A 34 15.58 6.05 1.76
N GLU A 35 14.82 6.14 0.72
CA GLU A 35 14.89 7.34 -0.07
C GLU A 35 13.82 8.37 0.25
N GLY A 36 13.02 8.14 1.29
CA GLY A 36 11.98 9.09 1.65
C GLY A 36 10.86 9.12 0.64
N ARG A 37 10.64 8.04 -0.08
CA ARG A 37 9.55 7.93 -1.05
C ARG A 37 8.69 6.73 -0.71
N ALA A 38 7.41 6.82 -1.07
CA ALA A 38 6.52 5.67 -0.92
C ALA A 38 7.08 4.50 -1.72
N ASP A 39 6.87 3.30 -1.21
CA ASP A 39 7.36 2.10 -1.89
C ASP A 39 6.72 1.94 -3.26
N CYS A 40 5.45 2.30 -3.36
CA CYS A 40 4.78 2.22 -4.66
C CYS A 40 3.58 3.15 -4.67
N ILE A 41 3.37 3.80 -5.80
CA ILE A 41 2.17 4.62 -6.00
C ILE A 41 1.55 4.18 -7.31
N ILE A 42 0.26 3.86 -7.27
CA ILE A 42 -0.48 3.48 -8.46
C ILE A 42 -1.58 4.50 -8.68
N GLU A 43 -1.63 5.06 -9.86
CA GLU A 43 -2.64 6.04 -10.21
C GLU A 43 -3.53 5.48 -11.32
N THR A 44 -4.81 5.55 -11.10
CA THR A 44 -5.80 5.21 -12.12
C THR A 44 -6.64 6.45 -12.40
N PRO A 45 -7.54 6.41 -13.37
CA PRO A 45 -8.37 7.60 -13.64
C PRO A 45 -9.20 8.06 -12.46
N GLU A 46 -9.59 7.16 -11.55
CA GLU A 46 -10.45 7.53 -10.44
C GLU A 46 -9.85 7.29 -9.06
N HIS A 47 -8.70 6.66 -8.99
CA HIS A 47 -8.11 6.28 -7.71
C HIS A 47 -6.62 6.51 -7.69
N VAL A 48 -6.11 6.81 -6.49
CA VAL A 48 -4.67 6.86 -6.23
C VAL A 48 -4.42 5.92 -5.06
N TYR A 49 -3.48 5.01 -5.22
CA TYR A 49 -3.10 4.07 -4.17
C TYR A 49 -1.67 4.33 -3.77
N ILE A 50 -1.44 4.58 -2.49
CA ILE A 50 -0.10 4.74 -1.95
C ILE A 50 0.19 3.53 -1.07
N PHE A 51 1.22 2.78 -1.43
CA PHE A 51 1.58 1.57 -0.72
C PHE A 51 2.88 1.76 0.04
N GLU A 52 2.89 1.26 1.24
CA GLU A 52 4.10 1.19 2.04
C GLU A 52 4.19 -0.23 2.62
N PHE A 53 5.36 -0.83 2.51
CA PHE A 53 5.56 -2.20 2.97
C PHE A 53 6.59 -2.23 4.09
N LYS A 54 6.35 -3.08 5.09
CA LYS A 54 7.29 -3.29 6.17
C LYS A 54 7.68 -4.77 6.20
N LEU A 55 8.97 -5.02 6.27
CA LEU A 55 9.46 -6.37 6.41
C LEU A 55 9.64 -6.64 7.90
N ASP A 56 8.91 -7.64 8.40
CA ASP A 56 8.93 -7.99 9.82
C ASP A 56 8.48 -6.87 10.75
N GLY A 57 7.70 -5.93 10.22
CA GLY A 57 7.08 -4.86 11.01
C GLY A 57 5.57 -5.07 11.05
N THR A 58 4.83 -3.96 11.14
CA THR A 58 3.38 -4.03 11.17
C THR A 58 2.77 -3.15 10.09
N ALA A 59 1.52 -3.50 9.71
CA ALA A 59 0.79 -2.69 8.75
C ALA A 59 0.52 -1.30 9.32
N ALA A 60 0.30 -1.20 10.63
CA ALA A 60 0.07 0.10 11.27
C ALA A 60 1.31 0.98 11.17
N GLU A 61 2.50 0.39 11.33
CA GLU A 61 3.74 1.15 11.16
C GLU A 61 3.89 1.65 9.73
N ALA A 62 3.48 0.82 8.77
CA ALA A 62 3.54 1.23 7.38
C ALA A 62 2.62 2.42 7.10
N LEU A 63 1.40 2.38 7.60
CA LEU A 63 0.48 3.50 7.47
C LEU A 63 1.02 4.75 8.14
N ALA A 64 1.59 4.59 9.33
CA ALA A 64 2.16 5.71 10.07
C ALA A 64 3.29 6.36 9.27
N GLN A 65 4.06 5.57 8.56
CA GLN A 65 5.14 6.10 7.75
C GLN A 65 4.61 6.91 6.56
N ILE A 66 3.52 6.48 5.95
CA ILE A 66 2.89 7.26 4.88
C ILE A 66 2.53 8.66 5.40
N GLU A 67 1.96 8.72 6.60
CA GLU A 67 1.60 10.00 7.21
C GLU A 67 2.83 10.82 7.58
N ALA A 68 3.76 10.20 8.27
CA ALA A 68 4.93 10.90 8.78
C ALA A 68 5.80 11.49 7.66
N CYS A 69 5.91 10.77 6.56
CA CYS A 69 6.72 11.21 5.44
C CYS A 69 5.96 12.07 4.45
N GLY A 70 4.65 12.21 4.65
CA GLY A 70 3.84 13.08 3.80
C GLY A 70 3.71 12.62 2.37
N TYR A 71 3.72 11.32 2.14
CA TYR A 71 3.61 10.80 0.77
C TYR A 71 2.32 11.18 0.08
N ALA A 72 1.27 11.44 0.85
CA ALA A 72 -0.03 11.81 0.28
C ALA A 72 -0.15 13.30 -0.04
N ARG A 73 0.79 14.11 0.40
CA ARG A 73 0.71 15.56 0.20
C ARG A 73 0.54 15.99 -1.25
N PRO A 74 1.27 15.39 -2.21
CA PRO A 74 1.09 15.78 -3.60
C PRO A 74 -0.33 15.58 -4.12
N TYR A 75 -1.12 14.78 -3.42
CA TYR A 75 -2.48 14.44 -3.85
C TYR A 75 -3.55 15.16 -3.02
N ALA A 76 -3.16 16.12 -2.19
CA ALA A 76 -4.10 16.78 -1.29
C ALA A 76 -5.27 17.46 -2.03
N ALA A 77 -5.01 17.99 -3.20
CA ALA A 77 -6.05 18.65 -4.00
C ALA A 77 -6.57 17.77 -5.13
N ASP A 78 -6.18 16.52 -5.16
CA ASP A 78 -6.58 15.59 -6.20
C ASP A 78 -8.02 15.17 -5.95
N LYS A 79 -8.82 15.12 -7.01
CA LYS A 79 -10.22 14.75 -6.88
C LYS A 79 -10.46 13.25 -6.89
N ARG A 80 -9.44 12.49 -7.20
CA ARG A 80 -9.56 11.03 -7.20
C ARG A 80 -9.66 10.51 -5.76
N HIS A 81 -10.09 9.28 -5.64
CA HIS A 81 -10.17 8.63 -4.34
C HIS A 81 -8.76 8.20 -3.92
N LEU A 82 -8.33 8.66 -2.77
CA LEU A 82 -7.00 8.37 -2.26
C LEU A 82 -7.07 7.20 -1.28
N HIS A 83 -6.22 6.23 -1.49
CA HIS A 83 -6.16 5.04 -0.63
C HIS A 83 -4.73 4.86 -0.14
N LYS A 84 -4.56 4.79 1.16
CA LYS A 84 -3.26 4.52 1.76
C LYS A 84 -3.26 3.08 2.22
N VAL A 85 -2.29 2.31 1.77
CA VAL A 85 -2.23 0.89 2.06
C VAL A 85 -0.91 0.58 2.75
N GLY A 86 -1.01 0.11 3.98
CA GLY A 86 0.15 -0.36 4.71
C GLY A 86 0.10 -1.87 4.79
N ALA A 87 1.21 -2.53 4.54
CA ALA A 87 1.28 -3.98 4.58
C ALA A 87 2.58 -4.42 5.22
N SER A 88 2.53 -5.53 5.91
CA SER A 88 3.74 -6.13 6.45
C SER A 88 3.87 -7.55 5.93
N PHE A 89 5.11 -7.95 5.67
CA PHE A 89 5.34 -9.34 5.35
C PHE A 89 6.49 -9.89 6.17
N SER A 90 6.49 -11.22 6.24
CA SER A 90 7.44 -11.95 7.05
C SER A 90 8.63 -12.35 6.20
N SER A 91 9.83 -12.11 6.71
CA SER A 91 11.03 -12.61 6.04
C SER A 91 11.12 -14.13 6.16
N GLN A 92 10.42 -14.71 7.13
CA GLN A 92 10.43 -16.16 7.30
C GLN A 92 9.58 -16.87 6.27
N THR A 93 8.40 -16.33 5.98
CA THR A 93 7.47 -16.97 5.04
C THR A 93 7.49 -16.35 3.65
N GLY A 94 7.96 -15.11 3.55
CA GLY A 94 7.95 -14.39 2.29
C GLY A 94 6.56 -13.97 1.85
N THR A 95 5.60 -13.96 2.79
CA THR A 95 4.22 -13.62 2.45
C THR A 95 3.73 -12.43 3.25
N ILE A 96 2.65 -11.82 2.76
CA ILE A 96 2.00 -10.74 3.48
C ILE A 96 1.29 -11.32 4.69
N GLU A 97 1.58 -10.76 5.87
CA GLU A 97 0.94 -11.21 7.10
C GLU A 97 -0.25 -10.38 7.47
N GLU A 98 -0.18 -9.08 7.23
CA GLU A 98 -1.32 -8.22 7.50
C GLU A 98 -1.27 -6.99 6.61
N TRP A 99 -2.40 -6.34 6.48
CA TRP A 99 -2.51 -5.13 5.68
C TRP A 99 -3.69 -4.30 6.18
N LEU A 100 -3.54 -3.00 6.04
CA LEU A 100 -4.56 -2.05 6.44
C LEU A 100 -4.73 -1.04 5.33
N VAL A 101 -5.96 -0.64 5.10
CA VAL A 101 -6.27 0.36 4.09
C VAL A 101 -6.95 1.53 4.79
N GLU A 102 -6.46 2.72 4.51
CA GLU A 102 -7.05 3.94 5.02
C GLU A 102 -7.50 4.78 3.83
N ASP A 103 -8.78 5.03 3.75
CA ASP A 103 -9.36 5.81 2.64
C ASP A 103 -9.53 7.27 2.98
#